data_ac04bc701eaaa3b9395a258fad7b3671
#
_entry.id   ac04bc701eaaa3b9395a258fad7b3671
#
_cell.length_a   1.000
_cell.length_b   1.000
_cell.length_c   1.000
_cell.angle_alpha   90.00
_cell.angle_beta   90.00
_cell.angle_gamma   90.00
#
_symmetry.space_group_name_H-M   'P 1'
#
loop_
_entity.id
_entity.type
_entity.pdbx_description
1 polymer ?
#
loop_
_entity_poly.entity_id
_entity_poly.type
_entity_poly.pdbx_seq_one_letter_code
_entity_poly.pdbx_strand_id
1 'polypeptide(L)'
;MTRNAVLKLEWKATAIADLLAIVDYISDDNPDAAQALKDEIEVKTSRIPDNPQLYRVGRVDGTREMVVRPNYIVIYAEDAKAVTILRVLHAAQQWPET
;
A
#
# COMPACT_ATOMS: atom_id res chain seq x y z
N MET A 1 29.23 12.58 7.11
CA MET A 1 28.35 11.58 6.47
C MET A 1 27.23 12.26 5.74
N THR A 2 27.03 11.87 4.51
CA THR A 2 25.94 12.40 3.73
C THR A 2 24.63 11.72 4.12
N ARG A 3 23.65 12.51 4.40
CA ARG A 3 22.34 11.99 4.72
C ARG A 3 21.56 11.82 3.43
N ASN A 4 20.98 10.65 3.23
CA ASN A 4 20.11 10.42 2.09
C ASN A 4 18.87 11.27 2.20
N ALA A 5 18.41 11.79 1.08
CA ALA A 5 17.15 12.49 1.05
C ALA A 5 16.03 11.52 1.43
N VAL A 6 15.05 12.03 2.17
CA VAL A 6 13.86 11.24 2.50
C VAL A 6 13.04 11.08 1.24
N LEU A 7 12.68 9.85 0.93
CA LEU A 7 11.81 9.58 -0.21
C LEU A 7 10.42 10.12 0.07
N LYS A 8 9.78 10.63 -0.97
CA LYS A 8 8.39 11.05 -0.89
C LYS A 8 7.49 9.82 -0.91
N LEU A 9 6.34 9.94 -0.29
CA LEU A 9 5.29 8.93 -0.41
C LEU A 9 4.20 9.49 -1.32
N GLU A 10 3.91 8.77 -2.39
CA GLU A 10 2.88 9.15 -3.34
C GLU A 10 1.90 8.00 -3.51
N TRP A 11 0.66 8.35 -3.79
CA TRP A 11 -0.40 7.37 -4.04
C TRP A 11 -0.94 7.56 -5.44
N LYS A 12 -0.95 6.50 -6.23
CA LYS A 12 -1.65 6.55 -7.51
C LYS A 12 -3.15 6.62 -7.30
N ALA A 13 -3.84 7.23 -8.25
CA ALA A 13 -5.29 7.32 -8.21
C ALA A 13 -5.95 5.93 -8.09
N THR A 14 -5.37 4.92 -8.74
CA THR A 14 -5.87 3.54 -8.64
C THR A 14 -5.77 3.00 -7.23
N ALA A 15 -4.69 3.31 -6.51
CA ALA A 15 -4.52 2.87 -5.12
C ALA A 15 -5.50 3.59 -4.19
N ILE A 16 -5.71 4.88 -4.42
CA ILE A 16 -6.70 5.64 -3.64
C ILE A 16 -8.09 5.05 -3.86
N ALA A 17 -8.44 4.77 -5.11
CA ALA A 17 -9.72 4.16 -5.44
C ALA A 17 -9.90 2.79 -4.78
N ASP A 18 -8.84 1.98 -4.78
CA ASP A 18 -8.85 0.68 -4.11
C ASP A 18 -9.14 0.84 -2.62
N LEU A 19 -8.44 1.76 -1.96
CA LEU A 19 -8.61 1.98 -0.53
C LEU A 19 -10.01 2.43 -0.21
N LEU A 20 -10.54 3.39 -0.98
CA LEU A 20 -11.87 3.89 -0.76
C LEU A 20 -12.94 2.81 -0.98
N ALA A 21 -12.75 1.95 -1.97
CA ALA A 21 -13.67 0.85 -2.22
C ALA A 21 -13.68 -0.17 -1.06
N ILE A 22 -12.50 -0.49 -0.54
CA ILE A 22 -12.38 -1.41 0.60
C ILE A 22 -13.05 -0.82 1.84
N VAL A 23 -12.76 0.44 2.12
CA VAL A 23 -13.31 1.14 3.29
C VAL A 23 -14.83 1.22 3.18
N ASP A 24 -15.33 1.56 2.00
CA ASP A 24 -16.78 1.68 1.77
C ASP A 24 -17.48 0.34 1.97
N TYR A 25 -16.91 -0.73 1.43
CA TYR A 25 -17.47 -2.07 1.56
C TYR A 25 -17.57 -2.50 3.04
N ILE A 26 -16.49 -2.31 3.80
CA ILE A 26 -16.46 -2.69 5.21
C ILE A 26 -17.39 -1.79 6.03
N SER A 27 -17.45 -0.51 5.69
CA SER A 27 -18.22 0.49 6.40
C SER A 27 -19.73 0.19 6.40
N ASP A 28 -20.20 -0.51 5.37
CA ASP A 28 -21.61 -0.90 5.29
C ASP A 28 -22.02 -1.75 6.49
N ASP A 29 -21.12 -2.60 6.97
CA ASP A 29 -21.37 -3.47 8.12
C ASP A 29 -20.80 -2.91 9.42
N ASN A 30 -19.63 -2.29 9.34
CA ASN A 30 -18.90 -1.90 10.55
C ASN A 30 -18.01 -0.68 10.27
N PRO A 31 -18.54 0.53 10.46
CA PRO A 31 -17.77 1.76 10.20
C PRO A 31 -16.50 1.87 11.04
N ASP A 32 -16.52 1.39 12.28
CA ASP A 32 -15.34 1.45 13.14
C ASP A 32 -14.22 0.54 12.62
N ALA A 33 -14.58 -0.65 12.15
CA ALA A 33 -13.61 -1.56 11.57
C ALA A 33 -13.03 -0.99 10.26
N ALA A 34 -13.85 -0.32 9.46
CA ALA A 34 -13.41 0.33 8.23
C ALA A 34 -12.39 1.42 8.54
N GLN A 35 -12.68 2.26 9.54
CA GLN A 35 -11.77 3.33 9.95
C GLN A 35 -10.46 2.77 10.49
N ALA A 36 -10.54 1.72 11.30
CA ALA A 36 -9.34 1.09 11.87
C ALA A 36 -8.44 0.53 10.78
N LEU A 37 -9.00 -0.11 9.76
CA LEU A 37 -8.21 -0.63 8.65
C LEU A 37 -7.58 0.50 7.84
N LYS A 38 -8.33 1.55 7.55
CA LYS A 38 -7.83 2.71 6.84
C LYS A 38 -6.64 3.33 7.57
N ASP A 39 -6.79 3.54 8.87
CA ASP A 39 -5.73 4.11 9.70
C ASP A 39 -4.49 3.21 9.69
N GLU A 40 -4.67 1.91 9.80
CA GLU A 40 -3.57 0.97 9.79
C GLU A 40 -2.82 0.99 8.46
N ILE A 41 -3.54 1.02 7.35
CA ILE A 41 -2.93 1.11 6.03
C ILE A 41 -2.14 2.42 5.89
N GLU A 42 -2.72 3.52 6.34
CA GLU A 42 -2.06 4.83 6.26
C GLU A 42 -0.79 4.87 7.11
N VAL A 43 -0.85 4.36 8.33
CA VAL A 43 0.31 4.33 9.21
C VAL A 43 1.42 3.45 8.64
N LYS A 44 1.07 2.25 8.20
CA LYS A 44 2.06 1.30 7.68
C LYS A 44 2.69 1.79 6.39
N THR A 45 1.90 2.37 5.48
CA THR A 45 2.45 2.89 4.23
C THR A 45 3.35 4.10 4.46
N SER A 46 3.04 4.91 5.47
CA SER A 46 3.86 6.09 5.80
C SER A 46 5.28 5.72 6.21
N ARG A 47 5.52 4.49 6.62
CA ARG A 47 6.83 4.00 7.05
C ARG A 47 7.65 3.40 5.90
N ILE A 48 7.03 3.11 4.77
CA ILE A 48 7.75 2.48 3.65
C ILE A 48 8.92 3.33 3.18
N PRO A 49 8.79 4.67 3.04
CA PRO A 49 9.92 5.48 2.56
C PRO A 49 11.19 5.39 3.42
N ASP A 50 11.05 5.08 4.71
CA ASP A 50 12.20 4.95 5.60
C ASP A 50 13.00 3.69 5.31
N ASN A 51 12.34 2.65 4.76
CA ASN A 51 12.99 1.36 4.54
C ASN A 51 12.28 0.61 3.40
N PRO A 52 12.33 1.15 2.17
CA PRO A 52 11.50 0.63 1.08
C PRO A 52 11.86 -0.77 0.64
N GLN A 53 13.06 -1.26 0.97
CA GLN A 53 13.48 -2.58 0.56
C GLN A 53 13.23 -3.66 1.62
N LEU A 54 12.58 -3.28 2.72
CA LEU A 54 12.28 -4.21 3.79
C LEU A 54 11.27 -5.27 3.38
N TYR A 55 10.34 -4.91 2.50
CA TYR A 55 9.22 -5.77 2.14
C TYR A 55 9.56 -6.63 0.92
N ARG A 56 8.79 -7.70 0.74
CA ARG A 56 9.11 -8.71 -0.26
C ARG A 56 8.98 -8.17 -1.68
N VAL A 57 9.76 -8.76 -2.58
CA VAL A 57 9.66 -8.47 -4.00
C VAL A 57 8.28 -8.89 -4.50
N GLY A 58 7.69 -8.03 -5.31
CA GLY A 58 6.35 -8.28 -5.84
C GLY A 58 6.33 -9.24 -7.01
N ARG A 59 5.13 -9.65 -7.38
CA ARG A 59 4.89 -10.56 -8.53
C ARG A 59 5.20 -9.88 -9.85
N VAL A 60 5.08 -8.56 -9.89
CA VAL A 60 5.40 -7.75 -11.07
C VAL A 60 6.79 -7.16 -10.87
N ASP A 61 7.64 -7.22 -11.88
CA ASP A 61 8.98 -6.65 -11.83
C ASP A 61 8.93 -5.19 -11.44
N GLY A 62 9.84 -4.79 -10.57
CA GLY A 62 9.93 -3.41 -10.11
C GLY A 62 8.96 -3.06 -8.99
N THR A 63 8.17 -4.02 -8.52
CA THR A 63 7.23 -3.77 -7.42
C THR A 63 7.63 -4.54 -6.17
N ARG A 64 7.09 -4.09 -5.04
CA ARG A 64 7.17 -4.80 -3.76
C ARG A 64 5.78 -4.88 -3.15
N GLU A 65 5.62 -5.81 -2.24
CA GLU A 65 4.34 -6.10 -1.59
C GLU A 65 4.50 -6.03 -0.08
N MET A 66 3.68 -5.20 0.55
CA MET A 66 3.61 -5.14 2.00
C MET A 66 2.30 -5.76 2.44
N VAL A 67 2.38 -6.85 3.20
CA VAL A 67 1.19 -7.47 3.79
C VAL A 67 0.78 -6.64 5.00
N VAL A 68 -0.40 -6.02 4.94
CA VAL A 68 -0.93 -5.23 6.06
C VAL A 68 -1.63 -6.13 7.05
N ARG A 69 -2.48 -7.01 6.52
CA ARG A 69 -3.16 -8.06 7.26
C ARG A 69 -3.16 -9.29 6.37
N PRO A 70 -3.46 -10.47 6.89
CA PRO A 70 -3.45 -11.69 6.05
C PRO A 70 -4.27 -11.56 4.76
N ASN A 71 -5.30 -10.70 4.76
CA ASN A 71 -6.18 -10.55 3.62
C ASN A 71 -6.03 -9.21 2.86
N TYR A 72 -5.05 -8.37 3.23
CA TYR A 72 -4.84 -7.09 2.52
C TYR A 72 -3.37 -6.86 2.23
N ILE A 73 -3.07 -6.47 0.99
CA ILE A 73 -1.71 -6.30 0.50
C ILE A 73 -1.61 -4.93 -0.17
N VAL A 74 -0.55 -4.21 0.13
CA VAL A 74 -0.21 -2.95 -0.54
C VAL A 74 0.89 -3.24 -1.56
N ILE A 75 0.66 -2.86 -2.81
CA ILE A 75 1.64 -2.97 -3.89
C ILE A 75 2.26 -1.60 -4.11
N TYR A 76 3.59 -1.53 -4.10
CA TYR A 76 4.28 -0.26 -4.31
C TYR A 76 5.53 -0.45 -5.15
N ALA A 77 6.02 0.67 -5.68
CA ALA A 77 7.31 0.73 -6.37
C ALA A 77 8.10 1.90 -5.79
N GLU A 78 9.42 1.81 -5.89
CA GLU A 78 10.27 2.90 -5.47
C GLU A 78 11.18 3.34 -6.63
N ASP A 79 11.54 4.63 -6.61
CA ASP A 79 12.62 5.14 -7.43
C ASP A 79 13.50 6.03 -6.55
N ALA A 80 14.41 6.78 -7.16
CA ALA A 80 15.37 7.59 -6.41
C ALA A 80 14.69 8.71 -5.60
N LYS A 81 13.44 9.05 -5.90
CA LYS A 81 12.77 10.21 -5.31
C LYS A 81 11.56 9.85 -4.47
N ALA A 82 10.90 8.74 -4.78
CA ALA A 82 9.60 8.44 -4.19
C ALA A 82 9.32 6.97 -4.05
N VAL A 83 8.49 6.65 -3.07
CA VAL A 83 7.74 5.40 -3.00
C VAL A 83 6.34 5.72 -3.50
N THR A 84 5.86 4.99 -4.48
CA THR A 84 4.55 5.18 -5.07
C THR A 84 3.67 3.97 -4.76
N ILE A 85 2.58 4.20 -4.05
CA ILE A 85 1.60 3.14 -3.79
C ILE A 85 0.78 2.94 -5.06
N LEU A 86 0.83 1.74 -5.62
CA LEU A 86 0.22 1.42 -6.91
C LEU A 86 -1.18 0.84 -6.75
N ARG A 87 -1.35 -0.08 -5.81
CA ARG A 87 -2.62 -0.75 -5.56
C ARG A 87 -2.75 -1.12 -4.09
N VAL A 88 -3.98 -1.21 -3.62
CA VAL A 88 -4.32 -1.85 -2.34
C VAL A 88 -5.30 -2.97 -2.67
N LEU A 89 -4.91 -4.21 -2.38
CA LEU A 89 -5.66 -5.36 -2.86
C LEU A 89 -6.09 -6.26 -1.71
N HIS A 90 -7.27 -6.84 -1.84
CA HIS A 90 -7.64 -7.99 -1.05
C HIS A 90 -6.80 -9.17 -1.54
N ALA A 91 -6.34 -10.01 -0.63
CA ALA A 91 -5.43 -11.11 -0.98
C ALA A 91 -6.02 -12.10 -2.00
N ALA A 92 -7.35 -12.18 -2.08
CA ALA A 92 -8.02 -13.03 -3.03
C ALA A 92 -8.11 -12.43 -4.45
N GLN A 93 -7.82 -11.13 -4.59
CA GLN A 93 -7.85 -10.51 -5.91
C GLN A 93 -6.68 -10.97 -6.75
N GLN A 94 -6.92 -11.10 -8.04
CA GLN A 94 -5.88 -11.45 -8.98
C GLN A 94 -5.00 -10.24 -9.27
N TRP A 95 -3.71 -10.41 -9.10
CA TRP A 95 -2.73 -9.38 -9.43
C TRP A 95 -1.48 -10.02 -10.02
N PRO A 96 -0.97 -9.56 -11.15
CA PRO A 96 -1.60 -8.54 -11.99
C PRO A 96 -2.88 -9.07 -12.64
N GLU A 97 -3.72 -8.13 -13.06
CA GLU A 97 -4.86 -8.47 -13.89
C GLU A 97 -4.37 -8.91 -15.26
N THR A 98 -4.88 -10.00 -15.75
CA THR A 98 -4.50 -10.51 -17.07
C THR A 98 -5.53 -10.18 -18.10
#